data_4d90bfbcf65989e7f78b6de75b0af78f
#
_entry.id   4d90bfbcf65989e7f78b6de75b0af78f
#
_cell.length_a   1.000
_cell.length_b   1.000
_cell.length_c   1.000
_cell.angle_alpha   90.00
_cell.angle_beta   90.00
_cell.angle_gamma   90.00
#
_symmetry.space_group_name_H-M   'P 1'
#
loop_
_entity.id
_entity.type
_entity.pdbx_description
1 polymer ?
#
loop_
_entity_poly.entity_id
_entity_poly.type
_entity_poly.pdbx_seq_one_letter_code
_entity_poly.pdbx_strand_id
1 'polypeptide(L)'
;MKIAVVGTGAMGSVYAGLLADAGNEVWAIDTWEDHLHAIAQRGLRIEGASGDRTVRGIKTSVNVSDAGACDLYIIATKASAVGVAAQAIAPLMRPSALVLTIQNGLGSGERIAKFMSTENVLLGVADGFGASMKGPGHAHHNAMKLIRLGEMSGGLSDRLSLVEQVWQTAGFNAKAFEDINQLIWEKFLCNVTFSAPCTLFNCTVGELMDNPKWWDIATGCAREAFACGQAKGIRFSFVDVMEYVRTFGAGMPLARPSMLLDHMAHRVSEIEAINGMVPALGVELGIPTPYNSSMSAVVQRREELFQ
;
A
#
# COMPACT_ATOMS: atom_id res chain seq x y z
N MET A 1 7.80 -8.66 19.85
CA MET A 1 6.40 -8.20 19.87
C MET A 1 5.48 -9.31 19.40
N LYS A 2 4.19 -9.24 19.75
CA LYS A 2 3.13 -10.05 19.14
C LYS A 2 2.47 -9.23 18.02
N ILE A 3 2.54 -9.72 16.79
CA ILE A 3 2.17 -8.98 15.59
C ILE A 3 1.12 -9.78 14.78
N ALA A 4 0.01 -9.15 14.41
CA ALA A 4 -0.92 -9.71 13.44
C ALA A 4 -0.78 -8.97 12.11
N VAL A 5 -0.46 -9.70 11.03
CA VAL A 5 -0.45 -9.19 9.67
C VAL A 5 -1.76 -9.59 9.00
N VAL A 6 -2.64 -8.62 8.79
CA VAL A 6 -3.96 -8.82 8.18
C VAL A 6 -3.87 -8.49 6.70
N GLY A 7 -4.09 -9.49 5.86
CA GLY A 7 -3.81 -9.48 4.44
C GLY A 7 -2.42 -10.01 4.12
N THR A 8 -2.21 -11.32 4.26
CA THR A 8 -0.95 -12.00 3.92
C THR A 8 -0.88 -12.41 2.44
N GLY A 9 -1.30 -11.52 1.54
CA GLY A 9 -0.98 -11.61 0.13
C GLY A 9 0.53 -11.42 -0.11
N ALA A 10 0.93 -10.97 -1.29
CA ALA A 10 2.35 -10.87 -1.65
C ALA A 10 3.16 -9.99 -0.68
N MET A 11 2.70 -8.75 -0.45
CA MET A 11 3.38 -7.80 0.44
C MET A 11 3.31 -8.27 1.90
N GLY A 12 2.11 -8.61 2.38
CA GLY A 12 1.92 -9.08 3.75
C GLY A 12 2.69 -10.35 4.08
N SER A 13 2.90 -11.26 3.11
CA SER A 13 3.77 -12.43 3.29
C SER A 13 5.22 -12.03 3.56
N VAL A 14 5.76 -11.05 2.83
CA VAL A 14 7.13 -10.57 3.09
C VAL A 14 7.22 -9.91 4.46
N TYR A 15 6.22 -9.09 4.83
CA TYR A 15 6.17 -8.49 6.16
C TYR A 15 6.10 -9.55 7.27
N ALA A 16 5.15 -10.49 7.17
CA ALA A 16 4.97 -11.55 8.16
C ALA A 16 6.22 -12.42 8.31
N GLY A 17 6.82 -12.80 7.19
CA GLY A 17 7.98 -13.68 7.22
C GLY A 17 9.21 -13.02 7.81
N LEU A 18 9.58 -11.81 7.35
CA LEU A 18 10.78 -11.14 7.88
C LEU A 18 10.61 -10.75 9.36
N LEU A 19 9.42 -10.30 9.78
CA LEU A 19 9.14 -10.00 11.18
C LEU A 19 9.21 -11.25 12.05
N ALA A 20 8.72 -12.40 11.57
CA ALA A 20 8.82 -13.66 12.29
C ALA A 20 10.27 -14.19 12.37
N ASP A 21 11.03 -14.07 11.28
CA ASP A 21 12.45 -14.46 11.23
C ASP A 21 13.31 -13.66 12.22
N ALA A 22 12.89 -12.41 12.50
CA ALA A 22 13.50 -11.56 13.53
C ALA A 22 13.06 -11.89 14.97
N GLY A 23 12.34 -12.99 15.21
CA GLY A 23 11.98 -13.46 16.54
C GLY A 23 10.67 -12.88 17.10
N ASN A 24 9.85 -12.21 16.31
CA ASN A 24 8.52 -11.79 16.76
C ASN A 24 7.52 -12.96 16.73
N GLU A 25 6.52 -12.93 17.63
CA GLU A 25 5.36 -13.81 17.50
C GLU A 25 4.43 -13.25 16.41
N VAL A 26 4.36 -13.90 15.25
CA VAL A 26 3.61 -13.41 14.11
C VAL A 26 2.42 -14.30 13.78
N TRP A 27 1.27 -13.64 13.56
CA TRP A 27 0.06 -14.21 13.02
C TRP A 27 -0.16 -13.72 11.59
N ALA A 28 -0.25 -14.64 10.65
CA ALA A 28 -0.64 -14.39 9.26
C ALA A 28 -2.15 -14.58 9.13
N ILE A 29 -2.86 -13.49 8.81
CA ILE A 29 -4.33 -13.49 8.70
C ILE A 29 -4.69 -13.18 7.25
N ASP A 30 -5.42 -14.10 6.61
CA ASP A 30 -5.89 -13.94 5.23
C ASP A 30 -7.14 -14.80 4.98
N THR A 31 -7.85 -14.52 3.90
CA THR A 31 -8.96 -15.35 3.43
C THR A 31 -8.51 -16.47 2.48
N TRP A 32 -7.25 -16.48 2.06
CA TRP A 32 -6.68 -17.49 1.17
C TRP A 32 -6.21 -18.71 1.96
N GLU A 33 -7.14 -19.62 2.22
CA GLU A 33 -6.92 -20.80 3.09
C GLU A 33 -5.77 -21.68 2.62
N ASP A 34 -5.61 -21.94 1.32
CA ASP A 34 -4.49 -22.73 0.80
C ASP A 34 -3.13 -22.13 1.15
N HIS A 35 -3.04 -20.80 1.12
CA HIS A 35 -1.83 -20.09 1.51
C HIS A 35 -1.54 -20.24 2.99
N LEU A 36 -2.55 -20.07 3.84
CA LEU A 36 -2.44 -20.24 5.29
C LEU A 36 -2.08 -21.67 5.67
N HIS A 37 -2.70 -22.66 5.03
CA HIS A 37 -2.36 -24.08 5.21
C HIS A 37 -0.91 -24.36 4.82
N ALA A 38 -0.45 -23.84 3.69
CA ALA A 38 0.93 -24.02 3.24
C ALA A 38 1.93 -23.43 4.25
N ILE A 39 1.66 -22.24 4.80
CA ILE A 39 2.47 -21.60 5.83
C ILE A 39 2.52 -22.48 7.10
N ALA A 40 1.37 -22.95 7.58
CA ALA A 40 1.29 -23.76 8.79
C ALA A 40 2.05 -25.08 8.68
N GLN A 41 1.96 -25.75 7.53
CA GLN A 41 2.57 -27.07 7.32
C GLN A 41 4.06 -27.01 6.99
N ARG A 42 4.46 -26.09 6.10
CA ARG A 42 5.80 -26.07 5.50
C ARG A 42 6.63 -24.85 5.89
N GLY A 43 6.01 -23.83 6.48
CA GLY A 43 6.55 -22.50 6.67
C GLY A 43 6.32 -21.60 5.46
N LEU A 44 6.64 -20.33 5.62
CA LEU A 44 6.56 -19.31 4.57
C LEU A 44 7.92 -19.15 3.89
N ARG A 45 8.00 -19.53 2.61
CA ARG A 45 9.20 -19.28 1.81
C ARG A 45 9.18 -17.87 1.24
N ILE A 46 10.28 -17.17 1.44
CA ILE A 46 10.53 -15.83 0.85
C ILE A 46 11.85 -15.94 0.10
N GLU A 47 11.84 -15.53 -1.18
CA GLU A 47 13.04 -15.44 -2.02
C GLU A 47 13.15 -14.06 -2.66
N GLY A 48 14.31 -13.71 -3.18
CA GLY A 48 14.55 -12.45 -3.91
C GLY A 48 15.32 -11.41 -3.13
N ALA A 49 14.87 -10.16 -3.10
CA ALA A 49 15.62 -9.01 -2.57
C ALA A 49 16.07 -9.16 -1.11
N SER A 50 15.34 -9.91 -0.28
CA SER A 50 15.71 -10.20 1.12
C SER A 50 16.44 -11.54 1.33
N GLY A 51 16.90 -12.19 0.27
CA GLY A 51 17.49 -13.51 0.30
C GLY A 51 16.46 -14.63 0.11
N ASP A 52 16.91 -15.91 0.23
CA ASP A 52 16.05 -17.10 0.14
C ASP A 52 16.01 -17.80 1.48
N ARG A 53 14.82 -17.92 2.06
CA ARG A 53 14.60 -18.56 3.36
C ARG A 53 13.20 -19.13 3.50
N THR A 54 13.05 -20.11 4.37
CA THR A 54 11.75 -20.63 4.79
C THR A 54 11.57 -20.37 6.28
N VAL A 55 10.63 -19.49 6.60
CA VAL A 55 10.34 -19.10 7.98
C VAL A 55 9.24 -19.99 8.54
N ARG A 56 9.51 -20.61 9.70
CA ARG A 56 8.58 -21.49 10.40
C ARG A 56 8.06 -20.82 11.68
N GLY A 57 6.98 -21.35 12.24
CA GLY A 57 6.42 -20.86 13.50
C GLY A 57 5.47 -19.67 13.35
N ILE A 58 5.20 -19.21 12.12
CA ILE A 58 4.13 -18.25 11.86
C ILE A 58 2.80 -18.95 12.12
N LYS A 59 1.98 -18.36 12.99
CA LYS A 59 0.61 -18.80 13.25
C LYS A 59 -0.31 -18.29 12.15
N THR A 60 -1.33 -19.05 11.79
CA THR A 60 -2.21 -18.70 10.67
C THR A 60 -3.67 -18.80 11.08
N SER A 61 -4.51 -17.87 10.61
CA SER A 61 -5.96 -17.95 10.75
C SER A 61 -6.66 -17.12 9.68
N VAL A 62 -7.91 -17.46 9.39
CA VAL A 62 -8.82 -16.63 8.60
C VAL A 62 -9.43 -15.50 9.44
N ASN A 63 -9.38 -15.60 10.77
CA ASN A 63 -9.95 -14.64 11.69
C ASN A 63 -8.87 -13.97 12.55
N VAL A 64 -8.80 -12.64 12.55
CA VAL A 64 -7.85 -11.91 13.39
C VAL A 64 -8.11 -12.11 14.90
N SER A 65 -9.36 -12.43 15.28
CA SER A 65 -9.72 -12.72 16.68
C SER A 65 -8.98 -13.91 17.27
N ASP A 66 -8.55 -14.88 16.45
CA ASP A 66 -7.80 -16.05 16.91
C ASP A 66 -6.38 -15.68 17.39
N ALA A 67 -5.85 -14.58 16.88
CA ALA A 67 -4.61 -14.02 17.39
C ALA A 67 -4.79 -13.41 18.79
N GLY A 68 -6.02 -13.09 19.19
CA GLY A 68 -6.28 -12.35 20.42
C GLY A 68 -5.63 -10.95 20.39
N ALA A 69 -5.37 -10.39 21.57
CA ALA A 69 -4.74 -9.08 21.66
C ALA A 69 -3.28 -9.13 21.18
N CYS A 70 -2.93 -8.25 20.24
CA CYS A 70 -1.57 -8.08 19.72
C CYS A 70 -1.01 -6.70 20.14
N ASP A 71 0.30 -6.55 20.02
CA ASP A 71 1.00 -5.29 20.26
C ASP A 71 0.94 -4.40 19.01
N LEU A 72 0.98 -5.04 17.83
CA LEU A 72 0.92 -4.37 16.53
C LEU A 72 0.02 -5.16 15.56
N TYR A 73 -0.92 -4.47 14.95
CA TYR A 73 -1.72 -4.96 13.83
C TYR A 73 -1.24 -4.26 12.55
N ILE A 74 -0.78 -5.03 11.57
CA ILE A 74 -0.37 -4.51 10.27
C ILE A 74 -1.48 -4.83 9.27
N ILE A 75 -2.17 -3.81 8.77
CA ILE A 75 -3.16 -3.96 7.71
C ILE A 75 -2.42 -3.86 6.37
N ALA A 76 -2.27 -4.99 5.69
CA ALA A 76 -1.60 -5.13 4.40
C ALA A 76 -2.56 -5.68 3.31
N THR A 77 -3.86 -5.55 3.53
CA THR A 77 -4.92 -5.86 2.56
C THR A 77 -4.90 -4.84 1.41
N LYS A 78 -5.64 -5.11 0.33
CA LYS A 78 -5.98 -4.05 -0.64
C LYS A 78 -6.80 -2.95 0.05
N ALA A 79 -6.74 -1.73 -0.49
CA ALA A 79 -7.38 -0.55 0.09
C ALA A 79 -8.90 -0.73 0.33
N SER A 80 -9.60 -1.47 -0.52
CA SER A 80 -11.03 -1.79 -0.38
C SER A 80 -11.37 -2.61 0.88
N ALA A 81 -10.44 -3.43 1.37
CA ALA A 81 -10.64 -4.30 2.54
C ALA A 81 -10.12 -3.70 3.87
N VAL A 82 -9.53 -2.50 3.85
CA VAL A 82 -9.02 -1.84 5.06
C VAL A 82 -10.10 -1.64 6.11
N GLY A 83 -11.30 -1.20 5.70
CA GLY A 83 -12.42 -1.00 6.62
C GLY A 83 -12.87 -2.30 7.31
N VAL A 84 -12.96 -3.40 6.55
CA VAL A 84 -13.31 -4.72 7.09
C VAL A 84 -12.24 -5.21 8.08
N ALA A 85 -10.96 -5.05 7.74
CA ALA A 85 -9.86 -5.37 8.64
C ALA A 85 -9.92 -4.53 9.94
N ALA A 86 -10.15 -3.22 9.81
CA ALA A 86 -10.28 -2.33 10.96
C ALA A 86 -11.45 -2.71 11.86
N GLN A 87 -12.61 -3.03 11.29
CA GLN A 87 -13.78 -3.50 12.02
C GLN A 87 -13.50 -4.78 12.82
N ALA A 88 -12.76 -5.72 12.24
CA ALA A 88 -12.39 -6.96 12.89
C ALA A 88 -11.33 -6.77 14.00
N ILE A 89 -10.42 -5.79 13.83
CA ILE A 89 -9.37 -5.47 14.81
C ILE A 89 -9.93 -4.66 15.99
N ALA A 90 -10.90 -3.77 15.76
CA ALA A 90 -11.41 -2.82 16.76
C ALA A 90 -11.74 -3.44 18.15
N PRO A 91 -12.43 -4.60 18.24
CA PRO A 91 -12.73 -5.25 19.52
C PRO A 91 -11.49 -5.78 20.26
N LEU A 92 -10.36 -5.94 19.58
CA LEU A 92 -9.12 -6.51 20.10
C LEU A 92 -8.13 -5.43 20.57
N MET A 93 -8.43 -4.16 20.28
CA MET A 93 -7.55 -3.04 20.60
C MET A 93 -7.41 -2.85 22.11
N ARG A 94 -6.18 -2.71 22.56
CA ARG A 94 -5.79 -2.28 23.91
C ARG A 94 -5.22 -0.87 23.83
N PRO A 95 -5.18 -0.10 24.92
CA PRO A 95 -4.63 1.27 24.90
C PRO A 95 -3.20 1.38 24.37
N SER A 96 -2.39 0.32 24.54
CA SER A 96 -0.99 0.26 24.06
C SER A 96 -0.84 -0.39 22.69
N ALA A 97 -1.91 -0.95 22.12
CA ALA A 97 -1.84 -1.61 20.82
C ALA A 97 -1.77 -0.58 19.69
N LEU A 98 -0.99 -0.89 18.65
CA LEU A 98 -0.81 -0.05 17.48
C LEU A 98 -1.44 -0.68 16.24
N VAL A 99 -1.90 0.14 15.33
CA VAL A 99 -2.33 -0.26 13.98
C VAL A 99 -1.44 0.44 12.97
N LEU A 100 -0.76 -0.31 12.13
CA LEU A 100 -0.03 0.21 10.97
C LEU A 100 -0.78 -0.16 9.70
N THR A 101 -1.13 0.82 8.89
CA THR A 101 -1.75 0.62 7.57
C THR A 101 -0.78 1.05 6.47
N ILE A 102 -0.59 0.21 5.42
CA ILE A 102 0.49 0.41 4.44
C ILE A 102 0.02 0.09 3.00
N GLN A 103 -1.07 0.73 2.58
CA GLN A 103 -1.63 0.59 1.24
C GLN A 103 -1.08 1.63 0.26
N ASN A 104 -1.28 1.37 -1.03
CA ASN A 104 -1.16 2.39 -2.05
C ASN A 104 -2.42 3.28 -2.08
N GLY A 105 -2.26 4.52 -2.53
CA GLY A 105 -3.38 5.46 -2.64
C GLY A 105 -3.68 6.18 -1.34
N LEU A 106 -4.88 6.71 -1.24
CA LEU A 106 -5.36 7.51 -0.12
C LEU A 106 -6.57 6.88 0.58
N GLY A 107 -6.91 7.41 1.75
CA GLY A 107 -8.14 7.09 2.46
C GLY A 107 -8.05 5.90 3.41
N SER A 108 -6.88 5.27 3.62
CA SER A 108 -6.76 4.13 4.55
C SER A 108 -7.01 4.54 6.00
N GLY A 109 -6.45 5.67 6.45
CA GLY A 109 -6.69 6.21 7.77
C GLY A 109 -8.16 6.54 8.01
N GLU A 110 -8.82 7.18 7.06
CA GLU A 110 -10.24 7.54 7.11
C GLU A 110 -11.15 6.31 7.12
N ARG A 111 -10.76 5.24 6.43
CA ARG A 111 -11.48 3.95 6.51
C ARG A 111 -11.37 3.32 7.89
N ILE A 112 -10.20 3.39 8.52
CA ILE A 112 -9.97 2.91 9.89
C ILE A 112 -10.77 3.75 10.88
N ALA A 113 -10.79 5.08 10.75
CA ALA A 113 -11.49 6.02 11.62
C ALA A 113 -13.00 5.75 11.76
N LYS A 114 -13.60 5.04 10.81
CA LYS A 114 -15.01 4.63 10.87
C LYS A 114 -15.28 3.55 11.92
N PHE A 115 -14.27 2.84 12.39
CA PHE A 115 -14.43 1.65 13.24
C PHE A 115 -13.68 1.74 14.57
N MET A 116 -12.63 2.58 14.66
CA MET A 116 -11.85 2.76 15.88
C MET A 116 -11.24 4.16 15.98
N SER A 117 -10.77 4.54 17.18
CA SER A 117 -9.94 5.74 17.37
C SER A 117 -8.65 5.64 16.53
N THR A 118 -8.25 6.77 15.97
CA THR A 118 -7.02 6.87 15.17
C THR A 118 -5.79 7.29 15.99
N GLU A 119 -5.94 7.48 17.29
CA GLU A 119 -4.83 7.88 18.18
C GLU A 119 -3.63 6.92 18.12
N ASN A 120 -3.89 5.62 17.91
CA ASN A 120 -2.88 4.57 17.82
C ASN A 120 -2.65 4.09 16.38
N VAL A 121 -3.00 4.90 15.38
CA VAL A 121 -2.83 4.54 13.96
C VAL A 121 -1.56 5.17 13.41
N LEU A 122 -0.71 4.32 12.88
CA LEU A 122 0.46 4.66 12.09
C LEU A 122 0.16 4.45 10.60
N LEU A 123 0.71 5.30 9.76
CA LEU A 123 0.64 5.20 8.33
C LEU A 123 2.00 4.77 7.77
N GLY A 124 1.98 3.94 6.73
CA GLY A 124 3.18 3.48 6.06
C GLY A 124 3.15 3.70 4.55
N VAL A 125 4.32 3.92 3.98
CA VAL A 125 4.53 3.99 2.53
C VAL A 125 5.66 3.05 2.15
N ALA A 126 5.36 2.06 1.31
CA ALA A 126 6.36 1.19 0.70
C ALA A 126 6.86 1.84 -0.60
N ASP A 127 8.06 2.40 -0.57
CA ASP A 127 8.70 3.07 -1.71
C ASP A 127 9.71 2.14 -2.38
N GLY A 128 9.56 1.90 -3.69
CA GLY A 128 10.41 0.95 -4.42
C GLY A 128 10.42 -0.44 -3.80
N PHE A 129 9.33 -0.82 -3.17
CA PHE A 129 9.11 -2.13 -2.55
C PHE A 129 8.08 -2.89 -3.38
N GLY A 130 8.36 -4.15 -3.68
CA GLY A 130 7.46 -4.99 -4.45
C GLY A 130 7.56 -6.45 -4.05
N ALA A 131 6.46 -7.15 -4.15
CA ALA A 131 6.39 -8.59 -3.94
C ALA A 131 5.37 -9.23 -4.88
N SER A 132 5.55 -10.51 -5.16
CA SER A 132 4.64 -11.33 -5.95
C SER A 132 4.52 -12.72 -5.35
N MET A 133 3.38 -13.38 -5.54
CA MET A 133 3.20 -14.76 -5.12
C MET A 133 3.71 -15.72 -6.20
N LYS A 134 4.47 -16.72 -5.80
CA LYS A 134 4.87 -17.88 -6.63
C LYS A 134 3.92 -19.05 -6.45
N GLY A 135 3.12 -19.03 -5.40
CA GLY A 135 2.14 -20.04 -5.04
C GLY A 135 1.83 -20.00 -3.55
N PRO A 136 0.95 -20.87 -3.06
CA PRO A 136 0.63 -20.96 -1.62
C PRO A 136 1.89 -21.20 -0.77
N GLY A 137 2.10 -20.35 0.24
CA GLY A 137 3.26 -20.42 1.13
C GLY A 137 4.58 -19.95 0.50
N HIS A 138 4.57 -19.32 -0.69
CA HIS A 138 5.79 -18.91 -1.37
C HIS A 138 5.63 -17.50 -1.98
N ALA A 139 6.33 -16.52 -1.43
CA ALA A 139 6.39 -15.15 -1.90
C ALA A 139 7.77 -14.84 -2.50
N HIS A 140 7.78 -14.05 -3.58
CA HIS A 140 8.99 -13.47 -4.14
C HIS A 140 9.04 -11.98 -3.80
N HIS A 141 10.11 -11.56 -3.12
CA HIS A 141 10.39 -10.17 -2.77
C HIS A 141 11.13 -9.52 -3.94
N ASN A 142 10.42 -8.75 -4.75
CA ASN A 142 10.95 -8.22 -6.00
C ASN A 142 11.97 -7.11 -5.78
N ALA A 143 11.71 -6.21 -4.83
CA ALA A 143 12.56 -5.06 -4.52
C ALA A 143 12.30 -4.53 -3.12
N MET A 144 13.32 -3.94 -2.49
CA MET A 144 13.23 -3.27 -1.19
C MET A 144 14.08 -2.01 -1.22
N LYS A 145 13.44 -0.84 -1.34
CA LYS A 145 14.12 0.44 -1.27
C LYS A 145 13.93 1.08 0.10
N LEU A 146 12.70 1.48 0.45
CA LEU A 146 12.43 2.17 1.71
C LEU A 146 10.98 1.94 2.16
N ILE A 147 10.81 1.64 3.45
CA ILE A 147 9.52 1.70 4.14
C ILE A 147 9.51 2.99 4.97
N ARG A 148 8.60 3.89 4.65
CA ARG A 148 8.40 5.13 5.39
C ARG A 148 7.26 4.94 6.36
N LEU A 149 7.47 5.34 7.62
CA LEU A 149 6.50 5.19 8.70
C LEU A 149 6.25 6.57 9.32
N GLY A 150 5.03 6.81 9.80
CA GLY A 150 4.71 8.04 10.49
C GLY A 150 3.40 7.95 11.27
N GLU A 151 3.22 8.87 12.20
CA GLU A 151 1.97 9.05 12.92
C GLU A 151 0.88 9.59 11.97
N MET A 152 -0.33 9.07 12.07
CA MET A 152 -1.46 9.61 11.30
C MET A 152 -1.73 11.07 11.64
N SER A 153 -1.50 11.46 12.89
CA SER A 153 -1.61 12.84 13.38
C SER A 153 -0.40 13.72 13.06
N GLY A 154 0.66 13.15 12.48
CA GLY A 154 1.97 13.81 12.29
C GLY A 154 2.82 13.82 13.57
N GLY A 155 4.08 14.24 13.41
CA GLY A 155 5.08 14.28 14.47
C GLY A 155 5.84 12.96 14.65
N LEU A 156 6.84 13.01 15.52
CA LEU A 156 7.62 11.84 15.94
C LEU A 156 7.22 11.45 17.36
N SER A 157 7.22 10.13 17.63
CA SER A 157 6.87 9.58 18.95
C SER A 157 7.72 8.36 19.28
N ASP A 158 7.80 8.01 20.58
CA ASP A 158 8.52 6.82 21.04
C ASP A 158 7.94 5.53 20.45
N ARG A 159 6.61 5.44 20.30
CA ARG A 159 5.95 4.27 19.71
C ARG A 159 6.24 4.13 18.21
N LEU A 160 6.33 5.23 17.46
CA LEU A 160 6.75 5.22 16.07
C LEU A 160 8.21 4.77 15.96
N SER A 161 9.09 5.27 16.82
CA SER A 161 10.49 4.84 16.89
C SER A 161 10.62 3.35 17.23
N LEU A 162 9.78 2.84 18.12
CA LEU A 162 9.73 1.41 18.44
C LEU A 162 9.34 0.57 17.21
N VAL A 163 8.32 0.97 16.47
CA VAL A 163 7.89 0.25 15.25
C VAL A 163 8.98 0.32 14.18
N GLU A 164 9.62 1.49 13.98
CA GLU A 164 10.77 1.63 13.09
C GLU A 164 11.89 0.63 13.45
N GLN A 165 12.28 0.55 14.72
CA GLN A 165 13.31 -0.38 15.20
C GLN A 165 12.92 -1.85 14.98
N VAL A 166 11.66 -2.21 15.22
CA VAL A 166 11.16 -3.58 14.96
C VAL A 166 11.29 -3.95 13.49
N TRP A 167 10.93 -3.03 12.59
CA TRP A 167 11.07 -3.24 11.16
C TRP A 167 12.54 -3.29 10.72
N GLN A 168 13.40 -2.41 11.23
CA GLN A 168 14.84 -2.44 10.94
C GLN A 168 15.50 -3.72 11.43
N THR A 169 15.15 -4.19 12.63
CA THR A 169 15.64 -5.47 13.17
C THR A 169 15.21 -6.65 12.31
N ALA A 170 14.05 -6.58 11.68
CA ALA A 170 13.57 -7.56 10.71
C ALA A 170 14.23 -7.46 9.32
N GLY A 171 15.20 -6.57 9.16
CA GLY A 171 15.96 -6.40 7.92
C GLY A 171 15.32 -5.49 6.88
N PHE A 172 14.23 -4.78 7.24
CA PHE A 172 13.68 -3.75 6.36
C PHE A 172 14.51 -2.47 6.44
N ASN A 173 14.67 -1.79 5.31
CA ASN A 173 15.09 -0.40 5.31
C ASN A 173 13.87 0.47 5.66
N ALA A 174 13.63 0.65 6.96
CA ALA A 174 12.50 1.42 7.49
C ALA A 174 12.98 2.72 8.12
N LYS A 175 12.21 3.81 7.97
CA LYS A 175 12.50 5.12 8.55
C LYS A 175 11.22 5.83 8.98
N ALA A 176 11.26 6.43 10.17
CA ALA A 176 10.23 7.31 10.70
C ALA A 176 10.31 8.72 10.10
N PHE A 177 9.16 9.33 9.83
CA PHE A 177 9.04 10.66 9.27
C PHE A 177 8.02 11.49 10.06
N GLU A 178 8.31 12.78 10.21
CA GLU A 178 7.47 13.73 10.93
C GLU A 178 6.15 14.01 10.18
N ASP A 179 6.21 14.15 8.86
CA ASP A 179 5.02 14.34 8.00
C ASP A 179 4.88 13.19 6.99
N ILE A 180 4.26 12.12 7.43
CA ILE A 180 3.98 10.96 6.57
C ILE A 180 2.92 11.29 5.52
N ASN A 181 2.00 12.23 5.80
CA ASN A 181 0.95 12.60 4.87
C ASN A 181 1.52 13.27 3.62
N GLN A 182 2.52 14.13 3.76
CA GLN A 182 3.27 14.67 2.63
C GLN A 182 3.80 13.55 1.72
N LEU A 183 4.46 12.54 2.30
CA LEU A 183 5.08 11.45 1.55
C LEU A 183 4.05 10.51 0.89
N ILE A 184 2.92 10.28 1.54
CA ILE A 184 1.80 9.55 0.97
C ILE A 184 1.26 10.28 -0.27
N TRP A 185 1.03 11.59 -0.16
CA TRP A 185 0.54 12.40 -1.26
C TRP A 185 1.53 12.51 -2.42
N GLU A 186 2.82 12.66 -2.14
CA GLU A 186 3.85 12.68 -3.16
C GLU A 186 3.90 11.36 -3.96
N LYS A 187 3.84 10.23 -3.26
CA LYS A 187 3.72 8.91 -3.92
C LYS A 187 2.39 8.77 -4.66
N PHE A 188 1.30 9.29 -4.08
CA PHE A 188 -0.02 9.25 -4.70
C PHE A 188 -0.05 9.97 -6.04
N LEU A 189 0.60 11.14 -6.16
CA LEU A 189 0.76 11.85 -7.44
C LEU A 189 1.43 10.99 -8.50
N CYS A 190 2.50 10.28 -8.15
CA CYS A 190 3.14 9.34 -9.07
C CYS A 190 2.20 8.19 -9.46
N ASN A 191 1.50 7.60 -8.48
CA ASN A 191 0.55 6.53 -8.76
C ASN A 191 -0.58 6.99 -9.68
N VAL A 192 -1.19 8.15 -9.43
CA VAL A 192 -2.26 8.72 -10.25
C VAL A 192 -1.78 8.97 -11.69
N THR A 193 -0.54 9.45 -11.85
CA THR A 193 0.05 9.74 -13.16
C THR A 193 0.25 8.47 -13.99
N PHE A 194 0.70 7.38 -13.36
CA PHE A 194 1.16 6.21 -14.10
C PHE A 194 0.19 5.03 -14.05
N SER A 195 -0.61 4.85 -12.98
CA SER A 195 -1.40 3.62 -12.80
C SER A 195 -2.48 3.45 -13.86
N ALA A 196 -3.52 4.28 -13.85
CA ALA A 196 -4.62 4.15 -14.81
C ALA A 196 -4.17 4.40 -16.26
N PRO A 197 -3.35 5.45 -16.58
CA PRO A 197 -2.89 5.64 -17.95
C PRO A 197 -2.08 4.47 -18.51
N CYS A 198 -1.06 3.97 -17.81
CA CYS A 198 -0.31 2.78 -18.28
C CYS A 198 -1.21 1.55 -18.44
N THR A 199 -2.20 1.39 -17.56
CA THR A 199 -3.15 0.27 -17.63
C THR A 199 -4.04 0.35 -18.87
N LEU A 200 -4.57 1.52 -19.17
CA LEU A 200 -5.46 1.71 -20.31
C LEU A 200 -4.75 1.66 -21.66
N PHE A 201 -3.54 2.21 -21.72
CA PHE A 201 -2.71 2.16 -22.92
C PHE A 201 -1.89 0.87 -23.04
N ASN A 202 -1.91 0.02 -22.00
CA ASN A 202 -1.14 -1.24 -21.93
C ASN A 202 0.34 -1.02 -22.24
N CYS A 203 0.96 -0.06 -21.58
CA CYS A 203 2.34 0.37 -21.86
C CYS A 203 3.17 0.48 -20.58
N THR A 204 4.49 0.54 -20.75
CA THR A 204 5.43 0.86 -19.67
C THR A 204 5.41 2.36 -19.36
N VAL A 205 6.04 2.74 -18.25
CA VAL A 205 6.20 4.13 -17.84
C VAL A 205 6.92 4.96 -18.93
N GLY A 206 7.98 4.43 -19.50
CA GLY A 206 8.73 5.12 -20.57
C GLY A 206 7.89 5.31 -21.83
N GLU A 207 7.23 4.25 -22.31
CA GLU A 207 6.34 4.34 -23.48
C GLU A 207 5.22 5.35 -23.30
N LEU A 208 4.66 5.46 -22.07
CA LEU A 208 3.67 6.48 -21.73
C LEU A 208 4.26 7.90 -21.88
N MET A 209 5.49 8.10 -21.35
CA MET A 209 6.15 9.41 -21.35
C MET A 209 6.62 9.84 -22.74
N ASP A 210 6.99 8.88 -23.59
CA ASP A 210 7.47 9.11 -24.95
C ASP A 210 6.34 9.45 -25.95
N ASN A 211 5.09 9.11 -25.61
CA ASN A 211 3.93 9.46 -26.44
C ASN A 211 3.29 10.78 -25.96
N PRO A 212 3.38 11.88 -26.73
CA PRO A 212 2.91 13.17 -26.26
C PRO A 212 1.41 13.23 -25.91
N LYS A 213 0.56 12.47 -26.62
CA LYS A 213 -0.89 12.42 -26.35
C LYS A 213 -1.22 11.67 -25.08
N TRP A 214 -0.53 10.55 -24.83
CA TRP A 214 -0.73 9.76 -23.62
C TRP A 214 -0.17 10.49 -22.40
N TRP A 215 0.98 11.15 -22.59
CA TRP A 215 1.61 11.93 -21.55
C TRP A 215 0.77 13.14 -21.13
N ASP A 216 0.10 13.79 -22.06
CA ASP A 216 -0.82 14.91 -21.74
C ASP A 216 -1.99 14.43 -20.85
N ILE A 217 -2.57 13.27 -21.14
CA ILE A 217 -3.61 12.65 -20.31
C ILE A 217 -3.07 12.32 -18.91
N ALA A 218 -1.92 11.66 -18.84
CA ALA A 218 -1.30 11.26 -17.56
C ALA A 218 -0.98 12.47 -16.68
N THR A 219 -0.45 13.52 -17.27
CA THR A 219 -0.16 14.77 -16.56
C THR A 219 -1.40 15.59 -16.23
N GLY A 220 -2.47 15.47 -17.00
CA GLY A 220 -3.79 15.97 -16.65
C GLY A 220 -4.26 15.35 -15.32
N CYS A 221 -4.15 14.03 -15.18
CA CYS A 221 -4.43 13.33 -13.92
C CYS A 221 -3.58 13.85 -12.75
N ALA A 222 -2.28 14.06 -12.98
CA ALA A 222 -1.37 14.60 -11.97
C ALA A 222 -1.75 15.99 -11.49
N ARG A 223 -2.08 16.90 -12.43
CA ARG A 223 -2.48 18.30 -12.10
C ARG A 223 -3.74 18.33 -11.26
N GLU A 224 -4.75 17.52 -11.59
CA GLU A 224 -5.99 17.42 -10.81
C GLU A 224 -5.72 16.95 -9.39
N ALA A 225 -4.96 15.87 -9.23
CA ALA A 225 -4.58 15.34 -7.91
C ALA A 225 -3.73 16.34 -7.11
N PHE A 226 -2.80 17.06 -7.76
CA PHE A 226 -1.98 18.09 -7.13
C PHE A 226 -2.83 19.26 -6.62
N ALA A 227 -3.79 19.72 -7.43
CA ALA A 227 -4.73 20.77 -7.02
C ALA A 227 -5.55 20.35 -5.78
N CYS A 228 -6.02 19.09 -5.74
CA CYS A 228 -6.69 18.54 -4.56
C CYS A 228 -5.77 18.53 -3.34
N GLY A 229 -4.51 18.11 -3.49
CA GLY A 229 -3.54 18.09 -2.41
C GLY A 229 -3.24 19.49 -1.87
N GLN A 230 -3.07 20.47 -2.75
CA GLN A 230 -2.88 21.88 -2.35
C GLN A 230 -4.09 22.40 -1.56
N ALA A 231 -5.31 22.13 -2.04
CA ALA A 231 -6.53 22.53 -1.35
C ALA A 231 -6.71 21.84 0.03
N LYS A 232 -6.16 20.63 0.20
CA LYS A 232 -6.06 19.93 1.49
C LYS A 232 -4.94 20.45 2.40
N GLY A 233 -4.15 21.42 1.94
CA GLY A 233 -3.05 22.00 2.71
C GLY A 233 -1.79 21.13 2.77
N ILE A 234 -1.63 20.18 1.87
CA ILE A 234 -0.42 19.34 1.80
C ILE A 234 0.78 20.19 1.39
N ARG A 235 1.84 20.11 2.17
CA ARG A 235 3.12 20.81 1.92
C ARG A 235 4.04 19.92 1.11
N PHE A 236 3.92 19.97 -0.20
CA PHE A 236 4.79 19.21 -1.10
C PHE A 236 6.25 19.67 -1.01
N SER A 237 7.20 18.74 -1.19
CA SER A 237 8.64 19.04 -1.22
C SER A 237 9.11 19.69 -2.54
N PHE A 238 8.21 19.86 -3.50
CA PHE A 238 8.47 20.44 -4.83
C PHE A 238 7.41 21.49 -5.17
N VAL A 239 7.71 22.33 -6.16
CA VAL A 239 6.80 23.37 -6.67
C VAL A 239 6.11 22.92 -7.95
N ASP A 240 6.85 22.26 -8.85
CA ASP A 240 6.35 21.81 -10.15
C ASP A 240 6.05 20.29 -10.14
N VAL A 241 4.75 19.97 -10.13
CA VAL A 241 4.29 18.58 -10.18
C VAL A 241 4.68 17.87 -11.47
N MET A 242 4.78 18.61 -12.59
CA MET A 242 5.13 18.05 -13.90
C MET A 242 6.57 17.59 -13.94
N GLU A 243 7.48 18.40 -13.39
CA GLU A 243 8.89 18.05 -13.23
C GLU A 243 9.05 16.88 -12.26
N TYR A 244 8.31 16.91 -11.15
CA TYR A 244 8.35 15.86 -10.14
C TYR A 244 7.96 14.49 -10.71
N VAL A 245 6.80 14.37 -11.35
CA VAL A 245 6.35 13.08 -11.91
C VAL A 245 7.20 12.63 -13.10
N ARG A 246 7.72 13.57 -13.91
CA ARG A 246 8.64 13.27 -15.01
C ARG A 246 9.94 12.67 -14.48
N THR A 247 10.54 13.27 -13.47
CA THR A 247 11.77 12.79 -12.82
C THR A 247 11.58 11.40 -12.21
N PHE A 248 10.43 11.19 -11.54
CA PHE A 248 10.08 9.89 -11.00
C PHE A 248 9.97 8.82 -12.10
N GLY A 249 9.23 9.08 -13.18
CA GLY A 249 9.06 8.15 -14.29
C GLY A 249 10.35 7.85 -15.05
N ALA A 250 11.20 8.86 -15.24
CA ALA A 250 12.50 8.69 -15.88
C ALA A 250 13.44 7.73 -15.12
N GLY A 251 13.24 7.60 -13.79
CA GLY A 251 13.98 6.64 -12.97
C GLY A 251 13.57 5.17 -13.16
N MET A 252 12.45 4.90 -13.85
CA MET A 252 11.92 3.55 -14.02
C MET A 252 11.19 3.33 -15.36
N PRO A 253 11.83 3.60 -16.53
CA PRO A 253 11.15 3.63 -17.83
C PRO A 253 10.55 2.28 -18.24
N LEU A 254 11.14 1.17 -17.79
CA LEU A 254 10.67 -0.18 -18.12
C LEU A 254 9.61 -0.70 -17.13
N ALA A 255 9.28 0.07 -16.10
CA ALA A 255 8.33 -0.36 -15.08
C ALA A 255 6.90 -0.46 -15.65
N ARG A 256 6.17 -1.44 -15.15
CA ARG A 256 4.72 -1.58 -15.31
C ARG A 256 4.08 -1.37 -13.94
N PRO A 257 3.20 -0.39 -13.77
CA PRO A 257 2.51 -0.15 -12.51
C PRO A 257 1.73 -1.38 -12.02
N SER A 258 1.54 -1.49 -10.70
CA SER A 258 0.83 -2.61 -10.09
C SER A 258 -0.59 -2.80 -10.64
N MET A 259 -1.29 -1.71 -10.95
CA MET A 259 -2.61 -1.73 -11.58
C MET A 259 -2.58 -2.44 -12.95
N LEU A 260 -1.59 -2.15 -13.79
CA LEU A 260 -1.42 -2.85 -15.06
C LEU A 260 -1.12 -4.34 -14.84
N LEU A 261 -0.26 -4.68 -13.87
CA LEU A 261 0.04 -6.08 -13.54
C LEU A 261 -1.20 -6.82 -13.01
N ASP A 262 -2.05 -6.17 -12.24
CA ASP A 262 -3.34 -6.74 -11.82
C ASP A 262 -4.24 -7.01 -13.03
N HIS A 263 -4.37 -6.06 -13.96
CA HIS A 263 -5.17 -6.23 -15.18
C HIS A 263 -4.64 -7.33 -16.09
N MET A 264 -3.32 -7.43 -16.26
CA MET A 264 -2.70 -8.54 -17.01
C MET A 264 -2.99 -9.91 -16.39
N ALA A 265 -3.24 -9.94 -15.09
CA ALA A 265 -3.60 -11.14 -14.34
C ALA A 265 -5.13 -11.29 -14.11
N HIS A 266 -5.95 -10.50 -14.79
CA HIS A 266 -7.42 -10.46 -14.63
C HIS A 266 -7.86 -10.29 -13.16
N ARG A 267 -7.18 -9.41 -12.42
CA ARG A 267 -7.51 -9.07 -11.03
C ARG A 267 -7.98 -7.63 -10.92
N VAL A 268 -8.97 -7.41 -10.07
CA VAL A 268 -9.43 -6.07 -9.68
C VAL A 268 -8.28 -5.31 -9.02
N SER A 269 -8.06 -4.06 -9.46
CA SER A 269 -6.97 -3.22 -8.99
C SER A 269 -7.37 -2.34 -7.79
N GLU A 270 -6.52 -1.39 -7.44
CA GLU A 270 -6.79 -0.38 -6.42
C GLU A 270 -7.25 0.97 -7.04
N ILE A 271 -7.97 0.92 -8.16
CA ILE A 271 -8.43 2.11 -8.89
C ILE A 271 -9.16 3.11 -7.98
N GLU A 272 -10.02 2.63 -7.08
CA GLU A 272 -10.80 3.50 -6.18
C GLU A 272 -9.95 4.27 -5.16
N ALA A 273 -8.82 3.72 -4.75
CA ALA A 273 -7.89 4.37 -3.82
C ALA A 273 -6.84 5.23 -4.53
N ILE A 274 -6.69 5.09 -5.85
CA ILE A 274 -5.72 5.82 -6.67
C ILE A 274 -6.46 6.85 -7.54
N ASN A 275 -6.63 6.63 -8.83
CA ASN A 275 -7.25 7.64 -9.70
C ASN A 275 -8.71 7.93 -9.32
N GLY A 276 -9.47 6.94 -8.85
CA GLY A 276 -10.85 7.10 -8.39
C GLY A 276 -11.00 7.94 -7.12
N MET A 277 -9.94 8.09 -6.32
CA MET A 277 -9.96 8.98 -5.16
C MET A 277 -9.97 10.46 -5.56
N VAL A 278 -9.36 10.82 -6.69
CA VAL A 278 -9.26 12.21 -7.14
C VAL A 278 -10.63 12.82 -7.42
N PRO A 279 -11.57 12.16 -8.16
CA PRO A 279 -12.93 12.65 -8.32
C PRO A 279 -13.70 12.83 -7.00
N ALA A 280 -13.53 11.92 -6.06
CA ALA A 280 -14.17 12.03 -4.75
C ALA A 280 -13.70 13.27 -3.99
N LEU A 281 -12.39 13.51 -3.98
CA LEU A 281 -11.80 14.75 -3.44
C LEU A 281 -12.22 16.00 -4.22
N GLY A 282 -12.29 15.89 -5.54
CA GLY A 282 -12.75 17.00 -6.41
C GLY A 282 -14.16 17.48 -6.05
N VAL A 283 -15.08 16.55 -5.80
CA VAL A 283 -16.45 16.87 -5.34
C VAL A 283 -16.41 17.57 -3.99
N GLU A 284 -15.63 17.05 -3.03
CA GLU A 284 -15.50 17.64 -1.69
C GLU A 284 -14.93 19.06 -1.71
N LEU A 285 -13.96 19.30 -2.61
CA LEU A 285 -13.17 20.54 -2.67
C LEU A 285 -13.65 21.54 -3.72
N GLY A 286 -14.64 21.16 -4.54
CA GLY A 286 -15.12 22.01 -5.65
C GLY A 286 -14.11 22.11 -6.81
N ILE A 287 -13.27 21.10 -7.01
CA ILE A 287 -12.21 21.05 -8.03
C ILE A 287 -12.65 20.13 -9.18
N PRO A 288 -12.70 20.59 -10.44
CA PRO A 288 -12.97 19.72 -11.57
C PRO A 288 -11.87 18.67 -11.78
N THR A 289 -12.28 17.42 -12.01
CA THR A 289 -11.34 16.28 -12.18
C THR A 289 -11.69 15.41 -13.38
N PRO A 290 -11.85 15.99 -14.60
CA PRO A 290 -12.33 15.25 -15.77
C PRO A 290 -11.39 14.13 -16.24
N TYR A 291 -10.07 14.30 -16.11
CA TYR A 291 -9.10 13.27 -16.50
C TYR A 291 -9.23 12.05 -15.61
N ASN A 292 -9.14 12.20 -14.29
CA ASN A 292 -9.25 11.09 -13.36
C ASN A 292 -10.63 10.45 -13.37
N SER A 293 -11.70 11.24 -13.53
CA SER A 293 -13.08 10.74 -13.67
C SER A 293 -13.20 9.80 -14.87
N SER A 294 -12.69 10.23 -16.03
CA SER A 294 -12.72 9.43 -17.26
C SER A 294 -11.87 8.16 -17.15
N MET A 295 -10.62 8.30 -16.65
CA MET A 295 -9.71 7.17 -16.49
C MET A 295 -10.30 6.12 -15.53
N SER A 296 -10.84 6.55 -14.40
CA SER A 296 -11.42 5.64 -13.40
C SER A 296 -12.63 4.90 -13.95
N ALA A 297 -13.54 5.58 -14.62
CA ALA A 297 -14.73 4.94 -15.21
C ALA A 297 -14.37 3.85 -16.23
N VAL A 298 -13.35 4.10 -17.08
CA VAL A 298 -12.90 3.10 -18.07
C VAL A 298 -12.20 1.92 -17.41
N VAL A 299 -11.36 2.16 -16.39
CA VAL A 299 -10.71 1.07 -15.64
C VAL A 299 -11.76 0.21 -14.92
N GLN A 300 -12.69 0.82 -14.19
CA GLN A 300 -13.78 0.10 -13.49
C GLN A 300 -14.61 -0.72 -14.47
N ARG A 301 -14.98 -0.16 -15.64
CA ARG A 301 -15.71 -0.93 -16.67
C ARG A 301 -14.92 -2.14 -17.18
N ARG A 302 -13.60 -2.03 -17.31
CA ARG A 302 -12.75 -3.19 -17.68
C ARG A 302 -12.74 -4.26 -16.58
N GLU A 303 -12.71 -3.86 -15.31
CA GLU A 303 -12.70 -4.78 -14.17
C GLU A 303 -14.01 -5.57 -14.01
N GLU A 304 -15.15 -4.98 -14.40
CA GLU A 304 -16.42 -5.69 -14.47
C GLU A 304 -16.41 -6.89 -15.45
N LEU A 305 -15.48 -6.90 -16.38
CA LEU A 305 -15.31 -7.99 -17.36
C LEU A 305 -14.35 -9.09 -16.90
N PHE A 306 -13.76 -8.96 -15.71
CA PHE A 306 -12.87 -9.99 -15.14
C PHE A 306 -13.62 -11.12 -14.40
N GLN A 307 -14.92 -10.97 -14.29
CA GLN A 307 -15.82 -11.91 -13.61
C GLN A 307 -16.20 -13.09 -14.50
#